data_afe6faf8680a4612990e71e11a4626a9
#
_entry.id   afe6faf8680a4612990e71e11a4626a9
#
_cell.length_a   1.000
_cell.length_b   1.000
_cell.length_c   1.000
_cell.angle_alpha   90.00
_cell.angle_beta   90.00
_cell.angle_gamma   90.00
#
_symmetry.space_group_name_H-M   'P 1'
#
loop_
_entity.id
_entity.type
_entity.pdbx_description
1 polymer ?
#
loop_
_entity_poly.entity_id
_entity_poly.type
_entity_poly.pdbx_seq_one_letter_code
_entity_poly.pdbx_strand_id
1 'polypeptide(L)'
;MKGNFQIRKLTEKDRESYKKLGRYAFETSQNSYVNLEYPSDKTPIDWYYGGFDKDILAAGVGYIPYDIRLRSQDFKMYGIGGVATKPEYRNRGIVREIMVKMFRDMYENQIPISVLFPFKHLFYERLGYKLVDEFVYYHFKISDIKYRKTDYHMKEVERINDDIRSVYDKAILRFDYIAKRPEIDYWRRHYKGNYKFICYNENVPVGYVIINFPKNYGNPEWLKHPDRTIIIQEAFWLDQMAKQTIFNFLWSHRDQREYIAGHFPVNEIIIDHLNTPRIIERRILDNSLLRIMDVKAILENLRYRIENFSISLKVYDEFCRWNNGLFTIVSKNNSIDVEFNKESNNPVDIEIDITHLAQLIAGYRTVRELLDFNFISLNSKKLILLQQLFPKSNNFFHEFF
;
A
#
# COMPACT_ATOMS: atom_id res chain seq x y z
N MET A 1 -24.61 14.71 -20.13
CA MET A 1 -24.98 13.55 -21.01
C MET A 1 -24.06 12.39 -20.62
N LYS A 2 -24.62 11.24 -20.19
CA LYS A 2 -23.83 10.00 -20.02
C LYS A 2 -23.48 9.53 -21.44
N GLY A 3 -22.21 9.56 -21.79
CA GLY A 3 -21.73 8.99 -23.04
C GLY A 3 -21.83 7.47 -22.98
N ASN A 4 -22.18 6.85 -24.09
CA ASN A 4 -22.19 5.37 -24.20
C ASN A 4 -20.77 4.94 -24.56
N PHE A 5 -19.91 4.74 -23.51
CA PHE A 5 -18.52 4.34 -23.69
C PHE A 5 -18.41 2.82 -23.77
N GLN A 6 -17.58 2.33 -24.67
CA GLN A 6 -17.22 0.92 -24.69
C GLN A 6 -16.07 0.69 -23.70
N ILE A 7 -16.31 -0.12 -22.65
CA ILE A 7 -15.30 -0.47 -21.65
C ILE A 7 -14.78 -1.87 -21.95
N ARG A 8 -13.46 -1.99 -22.15
CA ARG A 8 -12.79 -3.27 -22.40
C ARG A 8 -11.34 -3.28 -21.96
N LYS A 9 -10.75 -4.46 -21.84
CA LYS A 9 -9.29 -4.61 -21.73
C LYS A 9 -8.61 -4.07 -22.98
N LEU A 10 -7.41 -3.51 -22.81
CA LEU A 10 -6.58 -3.06 -23.92
C LEU A 10 -5.92 -4.25 -24.64
N THR A 11 -5.60 -4.04 -25.90
CA THR A 11 -4.85 -4.96 -26.77
C THR A 11 -3.57 -4.28 -27.24
N GLU A 12 -2.64 -5.02 -27.85
CA GLU A 12 -1.40 -4.43 -28.36
C GLU A 12 -1.62 -3.25 -29.33
N LYS A 13 -2.73 -3.24 -30.05
CA LYS A 13 -3.11 -2.12 -30.93
C LYS A 13 -3.37 -0.81 -30.16
N ASP A 14 -3.74 -0.92 -28.91
CA ASP A 14 -4.09 0.22 -28.06
C ASP A 14 -2.87 0.79 -27.30
N ARG A 15 -1.74 0.05 -27.26
CA ARG A 15 -0.56 0.36 -26.43
C ARG A 15 -0.05 1.80 -26.64
N GLU A 16 0.18 2.20 -27.88
CA GLU A 16 0.68 3.53 -28.18
C GLU A 16 -0.32 4.65 -27.84
N SER A 17 -1.62 4.38 -28.04
CA SER A 17 -2.67 5.33 -27.64
C SER A 17 -2.71 5.52 -26.13
N TYR A 18 -2.52 4.44 -25.36
CA TYR A 18 -2.48 4.51 -23.91
C TYR A 18 -1.19 5.17 -23.39
N LYS A 19 -0.02 4.86 -23.97
CA LYS A 19 1.24 5.58 -23.67
C LYS A 19 1.11 7.09 -23.90
N LYS A 20 0.50 7.49 -25.02
CA LYS A 20 0.23 8.91 -25.32
C LYS A 20 -0.69 9.55 -24.27
N LEU A 21 -1.75 8.86 -23.86
CA LEU A 21 -2.66 9.30 -22.82
C LEU A 21 -1.93 9.45 -21.47
N GLY A 22 -1.12 8.47 -21.09
CA GLY A 22 -0.32 8.48 -19.87
C GLY A 22 0.69 9.62 -19.83
N ARG A 23 1.46 9.82 -20.91
CA ARG A 23 2.41 10.94 -21.03
C ARG A 23 1.71 12.27 -20.80
N TYR A 24 0.56 12.49 -21.42
CA TYR A 24 -0.20 13.71 -21.23
C TYR A 24 -0.71 13.88 -19.79
N ALA A 25 -1.27 12.80 -19.21
CA ALA A 25 -1.93 12.87 -17.91
C ALA A 25 -0.96 13.06 -16.73
N PHE A 26 0.25 12.47 -16.83
CA PHE A 26 1.24 12.49 -15.75
C PHE A 26 2.34 13.52 -15.99
N GLU A 27 2.16 14.41 -16.99
CA GLU A 27 3.16 15.40 -17.38
C GLU A 27 4.57 14.83 -17.15
N THR A 28 5.03 13.96 -18.03
CA THR A 28 6.42 13.59 -18.05
C THR A 28 7.21 14.82 -18.46
N SER A 29 7.11 15.87 -17.61
CA SER A 29 7.99 17.01 -17.65
C SER A 29 9.40 16.48 -17.43
N GLN A 30 10.39 17.13 -18.00
CA GLN A 30 11.82 16.82 -17.86
C GLN A 30 12.28 16.72 -16.39
N ASN A 31 11.41 17.02 -15.43
CA ASN A 31 11.61 17.07 -14.00
C ASN A 31 10.91 15.94 -13.21
N SER A 32 10.19 15.02 -13.85
CA SER A 32 9.58 13.93 -13.10
C SER A 32 10.61 12.86 -12.73
N TYR A 33 10.75 12.60 -11.42
CA TYR A 33 11.61 11.55 -10.86
C TYR A 33 11.23 10.14 -11.29
N VAL A 34 10.10 9.99 -11.92
CA VAL A 34 9.56 8.74 -12.37
C VAL A 34 9.64 8.76 -13.89
N ASN A 35 10.65 8.13 -14.45
CA ASN A 35 10.63 7.67 -15.82
C ASN A 35 9.55 6.59 -15.94
N LEU A 36 8.28 7.00 -15.79
CA LEU A 36 7.12 6.16 -16.00
C LEU A 36 6.88 6.04 -17.50
N GLU A 37 7.73 5.26 -18.19
CA GLU A 37 7.28 4.57 -19.40
C GLU A 37 6.25 3.52 -18.98
N TYR A 38 5.05 3.98 -18.63
CA TYR A 38 3.96 3.14 -18.19
C TYR A 38 2.81 3.20 -19.23
N PRO A 39 2.41 2.09 -19.81
CA PRO A 39 2.99 0.75 -19.70
C PRO A 39 4.35 0.67 -20.39
N SER A 40 5.34 0.02 -19.75
CA SER A 40 6.57 -0.34 -20.45
C SER A 40 6.25 -1.37 -21.54
N ASP A 41 7.15 -1.53 -22.52
CA ASP A 41 6.96 -2.56 -23.56
C ASP A 41 6.92 -3.99 -22.99
N LYS A 42 7.40 -4.17 -21.76
CA LYS A 42 7.42 -5.45 -21.03
C LYS A 42 6.16 -5.66 -20.15
N THR A 43 5.33 -4.63 -19.94
CA THR A 43 4.12 -4.76 -19.13
C THR A 43 3.01 -5.36 -19.99
N PRO A 44 2.33 -6.44 -19.55
CA PRO A 44 1.20 -7.00 -20.25
C PRO A 44 0.11 -5.96 -20.48
N ILE A 45 -0.28 -5.74 -21.72
CA ILE A 45 -1.24 -4.67 -22.06
C ILE A 45 -2.67 -5.01 -21.60
N ASP A 46 -2.98 -6.25 -21.41
CA ASP A 46 -4.25 -6.75 -20.89
C ASP A 46 -4.42 -6.51 -19.37
N TRP A 47 -3.38 -5.98 -18.67
CA TRP A 47 -3.50 -5.42 -17.33
C TRP A 47 -4.17 -4.04 -17.33
N TYR A 48 -4.48 -3.50 -18.51
CA TYR A 48 -5.10 -2.19 -18.65
C TYR A 48 -6.49 -2.28 -19.24
N TYR A 49 -7.36 -1.43 -18.73
CA TYR A 49 -8.72 -1.23 -19.24
C TYR A 49 -8.82 0.14 -19.89
N GLY A 50 -9.55 0.22 -20.99
CA GLY A 50 -9.85 1.45 -21.70
C GLY A 50 -11.33 1.73 -21.77
N GLY A 51 -11.67 3.02 -21.72
CA GLY A 51 -12.98 3.52 -22.07
C GLY A 51 -12.92 4.23 -23.43
N PHE A 52 -13.69 3.78 -24.38
CA PHE A 52 -13.64 4.22 -25.77
C PHE A 52 -14.92 4.99 -26.15
N ASP A 53 -14.72 6.12 -26.83
CA ASP A 53 -15.76 6.79 -27.62
C ASP A 53 -15.50 6.43 -29.09
N LYS A 54 -16.27 5.48 -29.63
CA LYS A 54 -16.00 4.82 -30.92
C LYS A 54 -14.57 4.24 -30.89
N ASP A 55 -13.68 4.73 -31.77
CA ASP A 55 -12.28 4.27 -31.86
C ASP A 55 -11.30 5.09 -31.01
N ILE A 56 -11.78 6.09 -30.29
CA ILE A 56 -10.96 6.98 -29.50
C ILE A 56 -10.82 6.46 -28.08
N LEU A 57 -9.61 6.12 -27.64
CA LEU A 57 -9.31 5.83 -26.23
C LEU A 57 -9.45 7.14 -25.43
N ALA A 58 -10.55 7.28 -24.68
CA ALA A 58 -10.89 8.46 -23.92
C ALA A 58 -10.33 8.46 -22.50
N ALA A 59 -10.26 7.27 -21.87
CA ALA A 59 -9.69 7.08 -20.54
C ALA A 59 -9.11 5.68 -20.41
N GLY A 60 -8.22 5.49 -19.44
CA GLY A 60 -7.67 4.20 -19.11
C GLY A 60 -7.31 4.06 -17.64
N VAL A 61 -7.26 2.82 -17.16
CA VAL A 61 -6.88 2.41 -15.81
C VAL A 61 -6.07 1.13 -15.92
N GLY A 62 -4.94 1.08 -15.24
CA GLY A 62 -4.11 -0.12 -15.16
C GLY A 62 -4.18 -0.78 -13.78
N TYR A 63 -3.73 -2.02 -13.72
CA TYR A 63 -3.46 -2.71 -12.46
C TYR A 63 -2.15 -3.50 -12.54
N ILE A 64 -1.56 -3.74 -11.39
CA ILE A 64 -0.44 -4.66 -11.21
C ILE A 64 -0.86 -5.72 -10.21
N PRO A 65 -0.77 -7.01 -10.57
CA PRO A 65 -1.07 -8.08 -9.63
C PRO A 65 0.03 -8.20 -8.57
N TYR A 66 -0.39 -8.30 -7.31
CA TYR A 66 0.46 -8.52 -6.15
C TYR A 66 -0.16 -9.57 -5.23
N ASP A 67 0.64 -10.07 -4.31
CA ASP A 67 0.17 -10.66 -3.07
C ASP A 67 0.34 -9.62 -1.95
N ILE A 68 -0.64 -9.54 -1.05
CA ILE A 68 -0.59 -8.67 0.11
C ILE A 68 -0.71 -9.52 1.38
N ARG A 69 0.15 -9.22 2.35
CA ARG A 69 -0.02 -9.74 3.70
C ARG A 69 -0.99 -8.84 4.45
N LEU A 70 -2.08 -9.41 4.91
CA LEU A 70 -3.12 -8.74 5.69
C LEU A 70 -3.46 -9.60 6.91
N ARG A 71 -3.27 -9.07 8.13
CA ARG A 71 -3.49 -9.79 9.39
C ARG A 71 -2.86 -11.19 9.42
N SER A 72 -1.59 -11.25 9.06
CA SER A 72 -0.80 -12.49 9.03
C SER A 72 -1.27 -13.54 8.01
N GLN A 73 -2.16 -13.19 7.08
CA GLN A 73 -2.59 -14.01 5.95
C GLN A 73 -2.22 -13.35 4.62
N ASP A 74 -2.04 -14.17 3.60
CA ASP A 74 -1.69 -13.69 2.27
C ASP A 74 -2.91 -13.72 1.37
N PHE A 75 -3.17 -12.60 0.69
CA PHE A 75 -4.28 -12.44 -0.25
C PHE A 75 -3.77 -11.96 -1.61
N LYS A 76 -4.47 -12.36 -2.67
CA LYS A 76 -4.29 -11.73 -3.99
C LYS A 76 -4.83 -10.31 -3.97
N MET A 77 -4.10 -9.38 -4.59
CA MET A 77 -4.55 -8.01 -4.75
C MET A 77 -4.18 -7.43 -6.11
N TYR A 78 -4.94 -6.42 -6.53
CA TYR A 78 -4.56 -5.56 -7.64
C TYR A 78 -4.18 -4.17 -7.13
N GLY A 79 -2.94 -3.74 -7.45
CA GLY A 79 -2.49 -2.36 -7.29
C GLY A 79 -2.98 -1.53 -8.47
N ILE A 80 -3.89 -0.57 -8.23
CA ILE A 80 -4.46 0.26 -9.30
C ILE A 80 -3.58 1.46 -9.57
N GLY A 81 -3.17 1.60 -10.81
CA GLY A 81 -2.34 2.72 -11.28
C GLY A 81 -2.69 3.17 -12.69
N GLY A 82 -1.93 4.14 -13.21
CA GLY A 82 -2.10 4.60 -14.57
C GLY A 82 -3.46 5.20 -14.90
N VAL A 83 -4.18 5.74 -13.92
CA VAL A 83 -5.53 6.31 -14.11
C VAL A 83 -5.43 7.61 -14.89
N ALA A 84 -5.85 7.61 -16.14
CA ALA A 84 -5.73 8.74 -17.04
C ALA A 84 -7.02 8.99 -17.85
N THR A 85 -7.32 10.25 -18.11
CA THR A 85 -8.47 10.65 -18.93
C THR A 85 -8.09 11.86 -19.79
N LYS A 86 -8.39 11.80 -21.09
CA LYS A 86 -8.24 12.95 -21.98
C LYS A 86 -9.04 14.13 -21.48
N PRO A 87 -8.53 15.38 -21.55
CA PRO A 87 -9.18 16.57 -20.99
C PRO A 87 -10.63 16.75 -21.46
N GLU A 88 -10.87 16.55 -22.75
CA GLU A 88 -12.17 16.71 -23.39
C GLU A 88 -13.22 15.66 -22.97
N TYR A 89 -12.76 14.59 -22.27
CA TYR A 89 -13.61 13.51 -21.75
C TYR A 89 -13.73 13.51 -20.22
N ARG A 90 -13.08 14.45 -19.52
CA ARG A 90 -13.18 14.56 -18.07
C ARG A 90 -14.60 14.86 -17.61
N ASN A 91 -14.91 14.49 -16.36
CA ASN A 91 -16.23 14.70 -15.72
C ASN A 91 -17.41 13.97 -16.41
N ARG A 92 -17.15 12.99 -17.28
CA ARG A 92 -18.18 12.18 -17.95
C ARG A 92 -18.40 10.80 -17.31
N GLY A 93 -17.68 10.48 -16.22
CA GLY A 93 -17.84 9.21 -15.47
C GLY A 93 -17.11 7.99 -16.05
N ILE A 94 -16.30 8.15 -17.10
CA ILE A 94 -15.66 7.02 -17.81
C ILE A 94 -14.78 6.16 -16.86
N VAL A 95 -13.91 6.80 -16.03
CA VAL A 95 -13.08 6.09 -15.08
C VAL A 95 -13.93 5.30 -14.08
N ARG A 96 -15.07 5.85 -13.63
CA ARG A 96 -16.00 5.13 -12.76
C ARG A 96 -16.53 3.86 -13.45
N GLU A 97 -16.90 3.92 -14.72
CA GLU A 97 -17.39 2.77 -15.48
C GLU A 97 -16.28 1.72 -15.66
N ILE A 98 -15.05 2.15 -15.96
CA ILE A 98 -13.88 1.26 -16.03
C ILE A 98 -13.67 0.56 -14.67
N MET A 99 -13.65 1.30 -13.57
CA MET A 99 -13.44 0.73 -12.23
C MET A 99 -14.55 -0.27 -11.86
N VAL A 100 -15.81 0.02 -12.16
CA VAL A 100 -16.93 -0.91 -11.91
C VAL A 100 -16.78 -2.20 -12.70
N LYS A 101 -16.33 -2.13 -13.95
CA LYS A 101 -16.02 -3.33 -14.76
C LYS A 101 -14.87 -4.11 -14.14
N MET A 102 -13.78 -3.43 -13.74
CA MET A 102 -12.64 -4.06 -13.07
C MET A 102 -13.03 -4.74 -11.75
N PHE A 103 -13.91 -4.13 -10.94
CA PHE A 103 -14.39 -4.72 -9.68
C PHE A 103 -15.10 -6.05 -9.93
N ARG A 104 -15.93 -6.12 -10.97
CA ARG A 104 -16.59 -7.37 -11.35
C ARG A 104 -15.58 -8.43 -11.78
N ASP A 105 -14.64 -8.04 -12.66
CA ASP A 105 -13.61 -8.95 -13.14
C ASP A 105 -12.71 -9.44 -12.00
N MET A 106 -12.39 -8.58 -11.02
CA MET A 106 -11.65 -8.99 -9.82
C MET A 106 -12.42 -10.03 -9.01
N TYR A 107 -13.72 -9.79 -8.77
CA TYR A 107 -14.56 -10.74 -8.04
C TYR A 107 -14.63 -12.08 -8.75
N GLU A 108 -14.88 -12.09 -10.07
CA GLU A 108 -14.94 -13.29 -10.92
C GLU A 108 -13.60 -14.07 -10.94
N ASN A 109 -12.46 -13.37 -10.83
CA ASN A 109 -11.13 -13.96 -10.78
C ASN A 109 -10.60 -14.19 -9.34
N GLN A 110 -11.45 -14.08 -8.33
CA GLN A 110 -11.11 -14.32 -6.92
C GLN A 110 -9.97 -13.42 -6.42
N ILE A 111 -9.96 -12.16 -6.82
CA ILE A 111 -9.05 -11.12 -6.32
C ILE A 111 -9.79 -10.29 -5.27
N PRO A 112 -9.64 -10.59 -3.98
CA PRO A 112 -10.49 -10.02 -2.93
C PRO A 112 -10.11 -8.60 -2.52
N ILE A 113 -8.94 -8.09 -2.94
CA ILE A 113 -8.38 -6.81 -2.48
C ILE A 113 -7.91 -5.97 -3.66
N SER A 114 -8.20 -4.67 -3.58
CA SER A 114 -7.61 -3.64 -4.43
C SER A 114 -6.97 -2.54 -3.58
N VAL A 115 -5.80 -2.06 -3.99
CA VAL A 115 -5.05 -1.00 -3.33
C VAL A 115 -4.67 0.07 -4.35
N LEU A 116 -4.63 1.33 -3.94
CA LEU A 116 -4.14 2.43 -4.77
C LEU A 116 -3.54 3.56 -3.94
N PHE A 117 -2.73 4.38 -4.60
CA PHE A 117 -2.24 5.66 -4.09
C PHE A 117 -3.08 6.80 -4.66
N PRO A 118 -3.81 7.56 -3.82
CA PRO A 118 -4.80 8.51 -4.32
C PRO A 118 -4.15 9.83 -4.74
N PHE A 119 -4.44 10.31 -5.95
CA PHE A 119 -4.24 11.72 -6.28
C PHE A 119 -5.33 12.62 -5.65
N LYS A 120 -6.49 12.04 -5.32
CA LYS A 120 -7.61 12.71 -4.67
C LYS A 120 -8.46 11.69 -3.90
N HIS A 121 -8.38 11.71 -2.56
CA HIS A 121 -9.08 10.78 -1.68
C HIS A 121 -10.58 10.66 -1.99
N LEU A 122 -11.30 11.77 -1.98
CA LEU A 122 -12.76 11.79 -2.17
C LEU A 122 -13.22 11.14 -3.48
N PHE A 123 -12.37 11.15 -4.54
CA PHE A 123 -12.70 10.51 -5.80
C PHE A 123 -12.79 8.98 -5.63
N TYR A 124 -11.80 8.39 -4.95
CA TYR A 124 -11.74 6.95 -4.72
C TYR A 124 -12.62 6.49 -3.55
N GLU A 125 -12.82 7.33 -2.54
CA GLU A 125 -13.75 7.03 -1.45
C GLU A 125 -15.19 6.82 -1.98
N ARG A 126 -15.62 7.60 -2.95
CA ARG A 126 -16.89 7.41 -3.65
C ARG A 126 -16.98 6.08 -4.41
N LEU A 127 -15.87 5.41 -4.65
CA LEU A 127 -15.80 4.06 -5.24
C LEU A 127 -15.62 2.96 -4.19
N GLY A 128 -15.69 3.30 -2.91
CA GLY A 128 -15.60 2.37 -1.78
C GLY A 128 -14.17 2.09 -1.29
N TYR A 129 -13.18 2.86 -1.70
CA TYR A 129 -11.84 2.85 -1.10
C TYR A 129 -11.79 3.67 0.18
N LYS A 130 -10.86 3.36 1.07
CA LYS A 130 -10.60 4.16 2.27
C LYS A 130 -9.14 4.10 2.67
N LEU A 131 -8.64 5.19 3.29
CA LEU A 131 -7.30 5.26 3.86
C LEU A 131 -7.12 4.20 4.94
N VAL A 132 -6.09 3.38 4.81
CA VAL A 132 -5.75 2.30 5.75
C VAL A 132 -4.29 2.26 6.13
N ASP A 133 -3.49 3.17 5.60
CA ASP A 133 -2.05 3.16 5.80
C ASP A 133 -1.47 4.57 5.77
N GLU A 134 -0.55 4.82 6.66
CA GLU A 134 0.22 6.05 6.81
C GLU A 134 1.68 5.70 6.99
N PHE A 135 2.56 6.61 6.63
CA PHE A 135 3.97 6.53 6.97
C PHE A 135 4.43 7.80 7.66
N VAL A 136 5.54 7.72 8.37
CA VAL A 136 6.19 8.88 8.95
C VAL A 136 7.40 9.27 8.12
N TYR A 137 7.40 10.50 7.67
CA TYR A 137 8.57 11.14 7.08
C TYR A 137 9.45 11.70 8.18
N TYR A 138 10.73 11.35 8.14
CA TYR A 138 11.76 11.93 8.98
C TYR A 138 12.79 12.70 8.15
N HIS A 139 13.22 13.87 8.64
CA HIS A 139 14.35 14.62 8.12
C HIS A 139 15.16 15.15 9.29
N PHE A 140 16.42 14.74 9.41
CA PHE A 140 17.29 15.05 10.56
C PHE A 140 18.76 15.13 10.14
N LYS A 141 19.59 15.71 11.03
CA LYS A 141 21.04 15.81 10.80
C LYS A 141 21.72 14.47 11.01
N ILE A 142 22.65 14.13 10.13
CA ILE A 142 23.48 12.91 10.26
C ILE A 142 24.30 12.94 11.54
N SER A 143 24.84 14.11 11.92
CA SER A 143 25.60 14.30 13.17
C SER A 143 24.82 13.98 14.43
N ASP A 144 23.48 14.00 14.37
CA ASP A 144 22.64 13.69 15.53
C ASP A 144 22.45 12.19 15.77
N ILE A 145 22.89 11.33 14.86
CA ILE A 145 22.83 9.87 15.05
C ILE A 145 23.71 9.47 16.22
N LYS A 146 23.13 8.73 17.17
CA LYS A 146 23.87 8.11 18.27
C LYS A 146 24.70 6.95 17.74
N TYR A 147 26.01 7.16 17.62
CA TYR A 147 26.93 6.08 17.30
C TYR A 147 27.02 5.09 18.47
N ARG A 148 26.87 3.79 18.20
CA ARG A 148 27.03 2.70 19.16
C ARG A 148 27.77 1.56 18.48
N LYS A 149 28.89 1.13 19.05
CA LYS A 149 29.68 0.02 18.48
C LYS A 149 28.80 -1.23 18.28
N THR A 150 28.92 -1.82 17.11
CA THR A 150 28.26 -3.08 16.71
C THR A 150 29.30 -3.99 16.07
N ASP A 151 29.05 -5.30 16.14
CA ASP A 151 29.92 -6.32 15.53
C ASP A 151 29.47 -6.71 14.12
N TYR A 152 28.33 -6.18 13.65
CA TYR A 152 27.83 -6.38 12.30
C TYR A 152 28.54 -5.43 11.33
N HIS A 153 28.57 -5.81 10.05
CA HIS A 153 29.23 -5.02 9.03
C HIS A 153 28.32 -4.75 7.83
N MET A 154 28.61 -3.66 7.11
CA MET A 154 27.89 -3.26 5.90
C MET A 154 28.70 -3.61 4.66
N LYS A 155 28.03 -4.11 3.62
CA LYS A 155 28.62 -4.41 2.31
C LYS A 155 27.75 -3.83 1.20
N GLU A 156 28.40 -3.14 0.25
CA GLU A 156 27.74 -2.64 -0.95
C GLU A 156 27.46 -3.80 -1.93
N VAL A 157 26.33 -3.69 -2.62
CA VAL A 157 25.95 -4.57 -3.72
C VAL A 157 25.43 -3.75 -4.90
N GLU A 158 25.76 -4.16 -6.11
CA GLU A 158 25.40 -3.42 -7.33
C GLU A 158 23.90 -3.47 -7.63
N ARG A 159 23.24 -4.59 -7.27
CA ARG A 159 21.83 -4.85 -7.61
C ARG A 159 21.13 -5.59 -6.48
N ILE A 160 19.80 -5.50 -6.50
CA ILE A 160 18.96 -6.34 -5.64
C ILE A 160 19.29 -7.81 -5.92
N ASN A 161 19.54 -8.56 -4.84
CA ASN A 161 19.93 -9.97 -4.86
C ASN A 161 19.11 -10.78 -3.84
N ASP A 162 19.40 -12.07 -3.72
CA ASP A 162 18.65 -12.97 -2.84
C ASP A 162 18.84 -12.64 -1.35
N ASP A 163 19.97 -12.04 -0.95
CA ASP A 163 20.19 -11.60 0.43
C ASP A 163 19.22 -10.46 0.83
N ILE A 164 19.08 -9.43 -0.04
CA ILE A 164 18.11 -8.37 0.17
C ILE A 164 16.69 -8.95 0.23
N ARG A 165 16.36 -9.87 -0.68
CA ARG A 165 15.06 -10.55 -0.70
C ARG A 165 14.82 -11.33 0.59
N SER A 166 15.79 -12.12 1.02
CA SER A 166 15.70 -12.91 2.28
C SER A 166 15.43 -12.03 3.50
N VAL A 167 16.09 -10.86 3.58
CA VAL A 167 15.84 -9.90 4.67
C VAL A 167 14.43 -9.34 4.56
N TYR A 168 13.99 -8.93 3.36
CA TYR A 168 12.64 -8.41 3.16
C TYR A 168 11.57 -9.42 3.55
N ASP A 169 11.64 -10.65 3.02
CA ASP A 169 10.66 -11.71 3.27
C ASP A 169 10.51 -12.05 4.76
N LYS A 170 11.60 -11.92 5.53
CA LYS A 170 11.57 -12.08 6.99
C LYS A 170 11.05 -10.83 7.70
N ALA A 171 11.47 -9.64 7.26
CA ALA A 171 11.10 -8.38 7.90
C ALA A 171 9.62 -8.05 7.76
N ILE A 172 8.99 -8.40 6.62
CA ILE A 172 7.57 -8.15 6.38
C ILE A 172 6.64 -8.95 7.31
N LEU A 173 7.13 -10.02 7.95
CA LEU A 173 6.32 -10.81 8.88
C LEU A 173 5.88 -10.04 10.12
N ARG A 174 6.53 -8.92 10.44
CA ARG A 174 6.15 -8.03 11.56
C ARG A 174 5.06 -7.02 11.22
N PHE A 175 4.62 -6.98 9.96
CA PHE A 175 3.57 -6.07 9.49
C PHE A 175 2.29 -6.84 9.19
N ASP A 176 1.16 -6.17 9.41
CA ASP A 176 -0.18 -6.71 9.17
C ASP A 176 -0.82 -6.21 7.88
N TYR A 177 -0.18 -5.25 7.20
CA TYR A 177 -0.60 -4.74 5.90
C TYR A 177 0.66 -4.31 5.14
N ILE A 178 1.14 -5.19 4.25
CA ILE A 178 2.34 -4.97 3.44
C ILE A 178 2.29 -5.84 2.19
N ALA A 179 2.83 -5.34 1.07
CA ALA A 179 2.93 -6.12 -0.16
C ALA A 179 3.97 -7.25 -0.03
N LYS A 180 3.70 -8.37 -0.68
CA LYS A 180 4.69 -9.42 -0.95
C LYS A 180 5.15 -9.29 -2.39
N ARG A 181 6.41 -9.02 -2.59
CA ARG A 181 6.98 -8.75 -3.91
C ARG A 181 7.20 -10.06 -4.68
N PRO A 182 6.56 -10.24 -5.85
CA PRO A 182 6.59 -11.53 -6.54
C PRO A 182 7.92 -11.83 -7.19
N GLU A 183 8.60 -10.84 -7.79
CA GLU A 183 9.79 -11.06 -8.61
C GLU A 183 10.92 -10.07 -8.32
N ILE A 184 12.14 -10.62 -8.24
CA ILE A 184 13.37 -9.84 -7.99
C ILE A 184 13.65 -8.84 -9.13
N ASP A 185 13.26 -9.14 -10.36
CA ASP A 185 13.50 -8.26 -11.51
C ASP A 185 12.61 -7.01 -11.52
N TYR A 186 11.40 -7.10 -10.98
CA TYR A 186 10.59 -5.92 -10.71
C TYR A 186 11.30 -4.98 -9.73
N TRP A 187 11.79 -5.52 -8.63
CA TRP A 187 12.53 -4.82 -7.61
C TRP A 187 13.80 -4.18 -8.16
N ARG A 188 14.56 -4.91 -8.98
CA ARG A 188 15.78 -4.42 -9.63
C ARG A 188 15.52 -3.20 -10.49
N ARG A 189 14.41 -3.17 -11.21
CA ARG A 189 14.01 -2.01 -12.03
C ARG A 189 13.65 -0.80 -11.19
N HIS A 190 12.88 -1.02 -10.12
CA HIS A 190 12.41 0.04 -9.23
C HIS A 190 13.56 0.79 -8.55
N TYR A 191 14.58 0.08 -8.08
CA TYR A 191 15.75 0.67 -7.42
C TYR A 191 16.97 0.82 -8.33
N LYS A 192 16.77 0.88 -9.64
CA LYS A 192 17.86 1.14 -10.59
C LYS A 192 18.48 2.52 -10.31
N GLY A 193 19.81 2.57 -10.24
CA GLY A 193 20.56 3.81 -10.00
C GLY A 193 20.69 4.22 -8.52
N ASN A 194 20.05 3.51 -7.60
CA ASN A 194 20.24 3.72 -6.17
C ASN A 194 21.40 2.89 -5.64
N TYR A 195 22.03 3.33 -4.55
CA TYR A 195 23.05 2.57 -3.84
C TYR A 195 22.40 1.60 -2.85
N LYS A 196 22.90 0.39 -2.77
CA LYS A 196 22.35 -0.69 -1.95
C LYS A 196 23.41 -1.26 -1.05
N PHE A 197 23.12 -1.36 0.24
CA PHE A 197 24.02 -1.89 1.25
C PHE A 197 23.29 -2.94 2.07
N ILE A 198 23.96 -4.06 2.32
CA ILE A 198 23.45 -5.15 3.16
C ILE A 198 24.22 -5.17 4.46
N CYS A 199 23.50 -5.31 5.56
CA CYS A 199 24.06 -5.55 6.88
C CYS A 199 24.16 -7.06 7.14
N TYR A 200 25.34 -7.51 7.51
CA TYR A 200 25.61 -8.91 7.83
C TYR A 200 26.02 -9.08 9.30
N ASN A 201 25.49 -10.14 9.90
CA ASN A 201 26.06 -10.78 11.05
C ASN A 201 26.92 -11.95 10.55
N GLU A 202 28.26 -11.82 10.63
CA GLU A 202 29.19 -12.72 9.94
C GLU A 202 28.85 -12.83 8.43
N ASN A 203 28.26 -13.94 7.99
CA ASN A 203 27.85 -14.17 6.61
C ASN A 203 26.30 -14.22 6.44
N VAL A 204 25.55 -13.93 7.49
CA VAL A 204 24.07 -13.97 7.47
C VAL A 204 23.53 -12.56 7.22
N PRO A 205 22.74 -12.32 6.15
CA PRO A 205 22.11 -11.02 5.92
C PRO A 205 21.00 -10.78 6.96
N VAL A 206 21.11 -9.67 7.70
CA VAL A 206 20.22 -9.30 8.80
C VAL A 206 19.58 -7.93 8.64
N GLY A 207 19.96 -7.18 7.62
CA GLY A 207 19.37 -5.90 7.30
C GLY A 207 19.86 -5.38 5.96
N TYR A 208 19.19 -4.35 5.43
CA TYR A 208 19.67 -3.60 4.28
C TYR A 208 19.16 -2.16 4.28
N VAL A 209 19.85 -1.32 3.53
CA VAL A 209 19.42 0.04 3.23
C VAL A 209 19.68 0.35 1.76
N ILE A 210 18.70 0.97 1.12
CA ILE A 210 18.78 1.51 -0.25
C ILE A 210 18.72 3.02 -0.13
N ILE A 211 19.77 3.68 -0.62
CA ILE A 211 19.90 5.13 -0.53
C ILE A 211 20.06 5.79 -1.89
N ASN A 212 19.66 7.06 -1.95
CA ASN A 212 19.86 7.92 -3.10
C ASN A 212 20.46 9.26 -2.66
N PHE A 213 21.27 9.84 -3.55
CA PHE A 213 21.77 11.20 -3.44
C PHE A 213 21.00 12.09 -4.43
N PRO A 214 20.07 12.93 -3.96
CA PRO A 214 19.28 13.78 -4.85
C PRO A 214 20.21 14.75 -5.60
N LYS A 215 19.88 15.04 -6.85
CA LYS A 215 20.53 16.07 -7.66
C LYS A 215 19.78 17.39 -7.48
N ASN A 216 20.45 18.52 -7.76
CA ASN A 216 19.91 19.87 -7.55
C ASN A 216 18.62 20.20 -8.33
N TYR A 217 18.21 19.40 -9.31
CA TYR A 217 17.03 19.64 -10.13
C TYR A 217 16.00 18.53 -9.96
N GLY A 218 14.74 18.96 -9.87
CA GLY A 218 13.61 18.04 -9.86
C GLY A 218 13.36 17.34 -8.53
N ASN A 219 13.82 17.88 -7.40
CA ASN A 219 13.55 17.32 -6.08
C ASN A 219 12.12 17.64 -5.62
N PRO A 220 11.46 16.75 -4.88
CA PRO A 220 10.17 17.06 -4.29
C PRO A 220 10.24 18.35 -3.47
N GLU A 221 9.25 19.22 -3.57
CA GLU A 221 9.18 20.49 -2.82
C GLU A 221 9.30 20.30 -1.31
N TRP A 222 8.94 19.12 -0.80
CA TRP A 222 9.05 18.79 0.62
C TRP A 222 10.48 18.47 1.08
N LEU A 223 11.42 18.21 0.16
CA LEU A 223 12.80 17.88 0.50
C LEU A 223 13.63 19.15 0.67
N LYS A 224 13.95 19.47 1.92
CA LYS A 224 14.86 20.56 2.25
C LYS A 224 16.31 20.14 1.99
N HIS A 225 17.13 21.06 1.48
CA HIS A 225 18.57 20.88 1.26
C HIS A 225 18.91 19.59 0.46
N PRO A 226 18.33 19.39 -0.73
CA PRO A 226 18.47 18.14 -1.46
C PRO A 226 19.93 17.77 -1.77
N ASP A 227 20.77 18.75 -2.12
CA ASP A 227 22.20 18.60 -2.41
C ASP A 227 23.04 18.12 -1.22
N ARG A 228 22.51 18.28 0.03
CA ARG A 228 23.16 17.87 1.27
C ARG A 228 22.46 16.73 2.00
N THR A 229 21.46 16.13 1.37
CA THR A 229 20.62 15.09 1.98
C THR A 229 20.91 13.71 1.36
N ILE A 230 20.95 12.69 2.21
CA ILE A 230 20.81 11.29 1.81
C ILE A 230 19.33 10.92 1.93
N ILE A 231 18.73 10.41 0.86
CA ILE A 231 17.38 9.84 0.92
C ILE A 231 17.48 8.34 1.14
N ILE A 232 16.87 7.86 2.23
CA ILE A 232 16.60 6.45 2.42
C ILE A 232 15.37 6.12 1.57
N GLN A 233 15.60 5.37 0.48
CA GLN A 233 14.54 4.88 -0.38
C GLN A 233 13.80 3.71 0.26
N GLU A 234 14.56 2.84 0.92
CA GLU A 234 14.04 1.71 1.67
C GLU A 234 15.07 1.22 2.70
N ALA A 235 14.62 0.79 3.86
CA ALA A 235 15.45 0.11 4.84
C ALA A 235 14.63 -0.91 5.63
N PHE A 236 15.19 -2.11 5.77
CA PHE A 236 14.64 -3.16 6.60
C PHE A 236 15.76 -3.82 7.44
N TRP A 237 15.40 -4.27 8.62
CA TRP A 237 16.29 -4.96 9.56
C TRP A 237 15.55 -6.02 10.34
N LEU A 238 16.26 -7.07 10.74
CA LEU A 238 15.66 -8.19 11.46
C LEU A 238 15.81 -8.06 12.98
N ASP A 239 16.79 -7.28 13.42
CA ASP A 239 17.06 -7.02 14.84
C ASP A 239 17.60 -5.60 15.10
N GLN A 240 17.73 -5.22 16.37
CA GLN A 240 18.18 -3.90 16.78
C GLN A 240 19.66 -3.64 16.49
N MET A 241 20.50 -4.68 16.47
CA MET A 241 21.92 -4.58 16.11
C MET A 241 22.07 -4.22 14.64
N ALA A 242 21.30 -4.86 13.74
CA ALA A 242 21.27 -4.55 12.32
C ALA A 242 20.79 -3.10 12.10
N LYS A 243 19.73 -2.67 12.81
CA LYS A 243 19.25 -1.29 12.78
C LYS A 243 20.36 -0.31 13.18
N GLN A 244 21.01 -0.54 14.33
CA GLN A 244 22.09 0.33 14.80
C GLN A 244 23.27 0.36 13.82
N THR A 245 23.64 -0.78 13.23
CA THR A 245 24.70 -0.85 12.22
C THR A 245 24.38 -0.04 10.98
N ILE A 246 23.15 -0.08 10.50
CA ILE A 246 22.67 0.75 9.38
C ILE A 246 22.76 2.23 9.77
N PHE A 247 22.35 2.62 10.97
CA PHE A 247 22.46 4.02 11.43
C PHE A 247 23.91 4.46 11.61
N ASN A 248 24.81 3.61 12.11
CA ASN A 248 26.26 3.88 12.18
C ASN A 248 26.85 4.07 10.76
N PHE A 249 26.43 3.27 9.79
CA PHE A 249 26.82 3.41 8.40
C PHE A 249 26.34 4.76 7.83
N LEU A 250 25.10 5.14 8.06
CA LEU A 250 24.58 6.45 7.64
C LEU A 250 25.36 7.58 8.31
N TRP A 251 25.68 7.46 9.60
CA TRP A 251 26.50 8.44 10.35
C TRP A 251 27.89 8.61 9.75
N SER A 252 28.49 7.57 9.15
CA SER A 252 29.81 7.68 8.54
C SER A 252 29.87 8.67 7.36
N HIS A 253 28.72 9.06 6.80
CA HIS A 253 28.63 10.05 5.71
C HIS A 253 28.60 11.51 6.18
N ARG A 254 28.68 11.79 7.50
CA ARG A 254 28.52 13.13 8.10
C ARG A 254 29.46 14.21 7.58
N ASP A 255 30.64 13.81 7.05
CA ASP A 255 31.61 14.72 6.48
C ASP A 255 31.30 15.06 5.02
N GLN A 256 30.42 14.32 4.36
CA GLN A 256 30.03 14.47 2.96
C GLN A 256 28.60 14.97 2.79
N ARG A 257 27.72 14.65 3.74
CA ARG A 257 26.29 15.02 3.72
C ARG A 257 25.87 15.48 5.12
N GLU A 258 24.90 16.38 5.16
CA GLU A 258 24.45 16.99 6.43
C GLU A 258 23.18 16.33 6.96
N TYR A 259 22.30 15.88 6.05
CA TYR A 259 20.95 15.42 6.40
C TYR A 259 20.65 14.01 5.88
N ILE A 260 19.70 13.36 6.57
CA ILE A 260 19.02 12.16 6.13
C ILE A 260 17.53 12.46 6.03
N ALA A 261 16.88 11.98 4.98
CA ALA A 261 15.44 11.97 4.84
C ALA A 261 14.96 10.55 4.48
N GLY A 262 13.77 10.17 4.92
CA GLY A 262 13.20 8.86 4.58
C GLY A 262 11.81 8.65 5.14
N HIS A 263 11.12 7.65 4.59
CA HIS A 263 9.81 7.21 5.02
C HIS A 263 9.92 5.91 5.81
N PHE A 264 9.21 5.86 6.94
CA PHE A 264 9.25 4.72 7.85
C PHE A 264 7.83 4.37 8.31
N PRO A 265 7.60 3.14 8.80
CA PRO A 265 6.35 2.81 9.46
C PRO A 265 6.05 3.79 10.60
N VAL A 266 4.77 4.11 10.81
CA VAL A 266 4.36 5.07 11.86
C VAL A 266 4.84 4.66 13.25
N ASN A 267 4.92 3.35 13.49
CA ASN A 267 5.37 2.78 14.76
C ASN A 267 6.91 2.61 14.87
N GLU A 268 7.66 3.01 13.82
CA GLU A 268 9.12 2.92 13.87
C GLU A 268 9.72 4.09 14.65
N ILE A 269 10.46 3.78 15.70
CA ILE A 269 11.02 4.78 16.62
C ILE A 269 12.43 5.13 16.16
N ILE A 270 12.54 6.17 15.31
CA ILE A 270 13.84 6.69 14.85
C ILE A 270 14.45 7.65 15.89
N ILE A 271 13.61 8.39 16.62
CA ILE A 271 14.06 9.43 17.55
C ILE A 271 14.97 8.91 18.65
N ASP A 272 14.83 7.66 19.08
CA ASP A 272 15.67 7.05 20.11
C ASP A 272 17.11 6.79 19.65
N HIS A 273 17.33 6.81 18.33
CA HIS A 273 18.64 6.72 17.71
C HIS A 273 19.32 8.09 17.51
N LEU A 274 18.69 9.20 17.95
CA LEU A 274 19.19 10.56 17.78
C LEU A 274 19.57 11.20 19.12
N ASN A 275 20.68 11.98 19.11
CA ASN A 275 21.14 12.73 20.28
C ASN A 275 20.23 13.93 20.59
N THR A 276 19.68 14.55 19.53
CA THR A 276 18.92 15.81 19.65
C THR A 276 17.57 15.70 18.92
N PRO A 277 16.59 14.97 19.48
CA PRO A 277 15.33 14.72 18.79
C PRO A 277 14.46 15.96 18.54
N ARG A 278 14.72 17.10 19.20
CA ARG A 278 13.94 18.35 19.06
C ARG A 278 14.06 19.03 17.71
N ILE A 279 15.16 18.77 16.98
CA ILE A 279 15.45 19.46 15.70
C ILE A 279 15.10 18.63 14.48
N ILE A 280 14.47 17.49 14.67
CA ILE A 280 14.00 16.67 13.56
C ILE A 280 12.70 17.22 12.97
N GLU A 281 12.59 17.15 11.67
CA GLU A 281 11.28 17.26 11.01
C GLU A 281 10.63 15.89 10.99
N ARG A 282 9.42 15.80 11.53
CA ARG A 282 8.61 14.59 11.56
C ARG A 282 7.21 14.91 11.07
N ARG A 283 6.77 14.24 10.01
CA ARG A 283 5.42 14.40 9.47
C ARG A 283 4.79 13.02 9.25
N ILE A 284 3.55 12.88 9.66
CA ILE A 284 2.72 11.73 9.27
C ILE A 284 2.03 12.08 7.97
N LEU A 285 2.13 11.20 6.99
CA LEU A 285 1.56 11.38 5.66
C LEU A 285 0.68 10.17 5.35
N ASP A 286 -0.49 10.45 4.81
CA ASP A 286 -1.38 9.43 4.24
C ASP A 286 -0.71 8.74 3.05
N ASN A 287 -0.95 7.44 2.93
CA ASN A 287 -0.30 6.61 1.93
C ASN A 287 -1.35 5.93 1.03
N SER A 288 -1.76 4.72 1.34
CA SER A 288 -2.57 3.91 0.46
C SER A 288 -4.04 3.81 0.88
N LEU A 289 -4.91 3.69 -0.13
CA LEU A 289 -6.31 3.34 0.06
C LEU A 289 -6.54 1.87 -0.29
N LEU A 290 -7.34 1.20 0.53
CA LEU A 290 -7.77 -0.18 0.33
C LEU A 290 -9.26 -0.25 0.01
N ARG A 291 -9.63 -1.18 -0.88
CA ARG A 291 -10.98 -1.61 -1.15
C ARG A 291 -11.10 -3.13 -1.05
N ILE A 292 -12.14 -3.58 -0.37
CA ILE A 292 -12.49 -5.01 -0.31
C ILE A 292 -13.41 -5.32 -1.50
N MET A 293 -13.02 -6.29 -2.33
CA MET A 293 -13.79 -6.74 -3.48
C MET A 293 -14.71 -7.92 -3.13
N ASP A 294 -14.26 -8.80 -2.23
CA ASP A 294 -15.01 -9.95 -1.76
C ASP A 294 -14.91 -10.05 -0.23
N VAL A 295 -15.98 -9.60 0.44
CA VAL A 295 -16.07 -9.59 1.90
C VAL A 295 -16.05 -11.02 2.45
N LYS A 296 -16.78 -11.95 1.83
CA LYS A 296 -16.84 -13.34 2.28
C LYS A 296 -15.45 -13.99 2.26
N ALA A 297 -14.75 -13.89 1.11
CA ALA A 297 -13.41 -14.45 0.96
C ALA A 297 -12.41 -13.87 1.98
N ILE A 298 -12.51 -12.57 2.30
CA ILE A 298 -11.67 -11.97 3.34
C ILE A 298 -12.02 -12.56 4.71
N LEU A 299 -13.28 -12.54 5.11
CA LEU A 299 -13.71 -12.99 6.46
C LEU A 299 -13.42 -14.46 6.73
N GLU A 300 -13.55 -15.32 5.71
CA GLU A 300 -13.23 -16.76 5.80
C GLU A 300 -11.73 -17.03 6.00
N ASN A 301 -10.87 -16.18 5.46
CA ASN A 301 -9.43 -16.38 5.44
C ASN A 301 -8.65 -15.51 6.44
N LEU A 302 -9.32 -14.61 7.18
CA LEU A 302 -8.68 -13.85 8.25
C LEU A 302 -8.25 -14.76 9.40
N ARG A 303 -7.09 -14.44 9.98
CA ARG A 303 -6.64 -15.09 11.20
C ARG A 303 -7.23 -14.38 12.43
N TYR A 304 -8.20 -15.00 13.07
CA TYR A 304 -8.74 -14.53 14.33
C TYR A 304 -7.91 -15.04 15.51
N ARG A 305 -7.70 -14.16 16.52
CA ARG A 305 -6.90 -14.52 17.72
C ARG A 305 -7.74 -15.21 18.80
N ILE A 306 -9.04 -15.33 18.58
CA ILE A 306 -10.01 -15.91 19.51
C ILE A 306 -10.74 -17.02 18.79
N GLU A 307 -11.01 -18.08 19.53
CA GLU A 307 -11.80 -19.21 19.09
C GLU A 307 -13.18 -19.20 19.74
N ASN A 308 -14.10 -19.99 19.20
CA ASN A 308 -15.43 -20.21 19.75
C ASN A 308 -16.26 -18.91 19.91
N PHE A 309 -16.43 -18.20 18.82
CA PHE A 309 -17.27 -17.00 18.76
C PHE A 309 -18.29 -17.07 17.63
N SER A 310 -19.32 -16.24 17.75
CA SER A 310 -20.27 -15.95 16.67
C SER A 310 -20.54 -14.46 16.63
N ILE A 311 -20.41 -13.85 15.44
CA ILE A 311 -20.76 -12.45 15.19
C ILE A 311 -21.45 -12.30 13.85
N SER A 312 -22.30 -11.28 13.75
CA SER A 312 -23.02 -10.93 12.53
C SER A 312 -22.70 -9.49 12.09
N LEU A 313 -22.27 -9.35 10.83
CA LEU A 313 -21.92 -8.07 10.21
C LEU A 313 -22.89 -7.77 9.07
N LYS A 314 -23.62 -6.67 9.15
CA LYS A 314 -24.39 -6.12 8.03
C LYS A 314 -23.50 -5.15 7.25
N VAL A 315 -23.19 -5.50 6.01
CA VAL A 315 -22.30 -4.71 5.15
C VAL A 315 -23.09 -4.01 4.07
N TYR A 316 -22.73 -2.74 3.81
CA TYR A 316 -23.28 -1.92 2.73
C TYR A 316 -22.21 -1.58 1.71
N ASP A 317 -22.46 -1.87 0.41
CA ASP A 317 -21.55 -1.58 -0.71
C ASP A 317 -22.37 -1.14 -1.93
N GLU A 318 -22.21 0.12 -2.34
CA GLU A 318 -22.96 0.69 -3.47
C GLU A 318 -22.62 0.03 -4.82
N PHE A 319 -21.35 -0.38 -5.00
CA PHE A 319 -20.85 -0.86 -6.30
C PHE A 319 -20.77 -2.36 -6.42
N CYS A 320 -20.35 -3.04 -5.36
CA CYS A 320 -20.19 -4.48 -5.34
C CYS A 320 -21.37 -5.12 -4.60
N ARG A 321 -22.51 -5.23 -5.30
CA ARG A 321 -23.78 -5.69 -4.71
C ARG A 321 -23.71 -7.09 -4.10
N TRP A 322 -22.74 -7.90 -4.46
CA TRP A 322 -22.46 -9.20 -3.83
C TRP A 322 -21.91 -9.08 -2.40
N ASN A 323 -21.44 -7.89 -2.00
CA ASN A 323 -21.03 -7.60 -0.63
C ASN A 323 -22.19 -7.06 0.25
N ASN A 324 -23.35 -6.70 -0.38
CA ASN A 324 -24.48 -6.17 0.39
C ASN A 324 -25.26 -7.29 1.03
N GLY A 325 -25.23 -7.38 2.36
CA GLY A 325 -25.98 -8.37 3.09
C GLY A 325 -25.44 -8.61 4.49
N LEU A 326 -25.95 -9.63 5.14
CA LEU A 326 -25.55 -10.09 6.46
C LEU A 326 -24.54 -11.22 6.33
N PHE A 327 -23.36 -11.04 6.92
CA PHE A 327 -22.33 -12.05 7.07
C PHE A 327 -22.34 -12.54 8.51
N THR A 328 -22.57 -13.83 8.73
CA THR A 328 -22.46 -14.48 10.04
C THR A 328 -21.18 -15.28 10.08
N ILE A 329 -20.26 -14.90 10.97
CA ILE A 329 -18.98 -15.58 11.18
C ILE A 329 -19.12 -16.45 12.42
N VAL A 330 -18.87 -17.74 12.25
CA VAL A 330 -18.84 -18.71 13.35
C VAL A 330 -17.44 -19.33 13.40
N SER A 331 -16.80 -19.21 14.55
CA SER A 331 -15.56 -19.89 14.86
C SER A 331 -15.82 -21.04 15.81
N LYS A 332 -15.44 -22.25 15.43
CA LYS A 332 -15.57 -23.45 16.26
C LYS A 332 -14.49 -24.45 15.91
N ASN A 333 -13.80 -25.01 16.91
CA ASN A 333 -12.78 -26.05 16.73
C ASN A 333 -11.70 -25.69 15.67
N ASN A 334 -11.14 -24.47 15.72
CA ASN A 334 -10.17 -23.93 14.77
C ASN A 334 -10.67 -23.82 13.33
N SER A 335 -11.98 -23.94 13.09
CA SER A 335 -12.60 -23.71 11.80
C SER A 335 -13.36 -22.40 11.80
N ILE A 336 -13.27 -21.66 10.71
CA ILE A 336 -14.08 -20.46 10.46
C ILE A 336 -15.07 -20.81 9.36
N ASP A 337 -16.33 -20.55 9.64
CA ASP A 337 -17.42 -20.62 8.67
C ASP A 337 -18.06 -19.24 8.52
N VAL A 338 -18.32 -18.83 7.27
CA VAL A 338 -18.93 -17.53 6.97
C VAL A 338 -20.16 -17.75 6.10
N GLU A 339 -21.33 -17.63 6.73
CA GLU A 339 -22.60 -17.63 6.04
C GLU A 339 -22.91 -16.23 5.50
N PHE A 340 -23.35 -16.14 4.25
CA PHE A 340 -23.81 -14.90 3.62
C PHE A 340 -25.30 -14.98 3.34
N ASN A 341 -26.06 -14.01 3.82
CA ASN A 341 -27.49 -13.88 3.56
C ASN A 341 -27.82 -12.45 3.08
N LYS A 342 -28.30 -12.36 1.86
CA LYS A 342 -28.62 -11.07 1.23
C LYS A 342 -29.79 -10.36 1.90
N GLU A 343 -30.81 -11.12 2.28
CA GLU A 343 -32.06 -10.62 2.90
C GLU A 343 -32.30 -11.37 4.20
N SER A 344 -31.75 -10.87 5.31
CA SER A 344 -31.91 -11.49 6.61
C SER A 344 -32.45 -10.49 7.62
N ASN A 345 -33.43 -10.94 8.40
CA ASN A 345 -33.97 -10.26 9.59
C ASN A 345 -33.28 -10.74 10.88
N ASN A 346 -32.19 -11.52 10.77
CA ASN A 346 -31.47 -11.98 11.95
C ASN A 346 -30.84 -10.80 12.70
N PRO A 347 -30.62 -10.94 14.02
CA PRO A 347 -29.96 -9.91 14.81
C PRO A 347 -28.61 -9.52 14.20
N VAL A 348 -28.32 -8.23 14.17
CA VAL A 348 -27.09 -7.66 13.66
C VAL A 348 -26.23 -7.20 14.83
N ASP A 349 -24.99 -7.69 14.90
CA ASP A 349 -24.04 -7.26 15.92
C ASP A 349 -23.33 -5.95 15.53
N ILE A 350 -23.06 -5.75 14.24
CA ILE A 350 -22.46 -4.52 13.70
C ILE A 350 -23.00 -4.22 12.29
N GLU A 351 -23.37 -2.97 12.07
CA GLU A 351 -23.65 -2.43 10.73
C GLU A 351 -22.53 -1.51 10.28
N ILE A 352 -22.00 -1.74 9.09
CA ILE A 352 -20.81 -1.08 8.61
C ILE A 352 -20.84 -0.92 7.08
N ASP A 353 -20.37 0.21 6.62
CA ASP A 353 -20.15 0.47 5.21
C ASP A 353 -18.80 -0.13 4.76
N ILE A 354 -18.67 -0.47 3.47
CA ILE A 354 -17.50 -1.14 2.92
C ILE A 354 -16.20 -0.36 3.14
N THR A 355 -16.24 0.97 3.17
CA THR A 355 -15.06 1.81 3.38
C THR A 355 -14.53 1.69 4.81
N HIS A 356 -15.42 1.73 5.79
CA HIS A 356 -15.06 1.55 7.19
C HIS A 356 -14.74 0.08 7.54
N LEU A 357 -15.37 -0.86 6.83
CA LEU A 357 -14.98 -2.27 6.93
C LEU A 357 -13.53 -2.47 6.45
N ALA A 358 -13.11 -1.79 5.37
CA ALA A 358 -11.72 -1.83 4.91
C ALA A 358 -10.75 -1.32 6.00
N GLN A 359 -11.08 -0.23 6.70
CA GLN A 359 -10.29 0.28 7.82
C GLN A 359 -10.23 -0.69 9.01
N LEU A 360 -11.35 -1.33 9.31
CA LEU A 360 -11.45 -2.30 10.41
C LEU A 360 -10.62 -3.55 10.09
N ILE A 361 -10.78 -4.11 8.89
CA ILE A 361 -10.05 -5.29 8.43
C ILE A 361 -8.53 -5.03 8.37
N ALA A 362 -8.11 -3.87 7.84
CA ALA A 362 -6.70 -3.49 7.84
C ALA A 362 -6.17 -3.17 9.25
N GLY A 363 -7.02 -3.06 10.26
CA GLY A 363 -6.61 -2.65 11.61
C GLY A 363 -6.10 -1.22 11.70
N TYR A 364 -6.44 -0.38 10.72
CA TYR A 364 -6.11 1.05 10.72
C TYR A 364 -6.99 1.84 11.70
N ARG A 365 -8.27 1.48 11.80
CA ARG A 365 -9.20 1.97 12.82
C ARG A 365 -9.67 0.82 13.69
N THR A 366 -9.82 1.10 14.99
CA THR A 366 -10.43 0.17 15.95
C THR A 366 -11.95 0.27 15.90
N VAL A 367 -12.64 -0.76 16.37
CA VAL A 367 -14.10 -0.73 16.55
C VAL A 367 -14.53 0.47 17.39
N ARG A 368 -13.76 0.80 18.43
CA ARG A 368 -14.06 1.92 19.32
C ARG A 368 -13.96 3.26 18.60
N GLU A 369 -12.88 3.50 17.84
CA GLU A 369 -12.74 4.71 17.04
C GLU A 369 -13.90 4.89 16.05
N LEU A 370 -14.29 3.80 15.34
CA LEU A 370 -15.40 3.86 14.38
C LEU A 370 -16.74 4.14 15.06
N LEU A 371 -16.96 3.60 16.25
CA LEU A 371 -18.16 3.84 17.03
C LEU A 371 -18.23 5.28 17.54
N ASP A 372 -17.12 5.80 18.08
CA ASP A 372 -17.05 7.16 18.64
C ASP A 372 -17.27 8.24 17.56
N PHE A 373 -16.93 7.94 16.29
CA PHE A 373 -17.24 8.80 15.14
C PHE A 373 -18.62 8.54 14.49
N ASN A 374 -19.44 7.64 15.04
CA ASN A 374 -20.73 7.23 14.47
C ASN A 374 -20.63 6.69 13.03
N PHE A 375 -19.52 6.04 12.68
CA PHE A 375 -19.36 5.37 11.38
C PHE A 375 -19.92 3.94 11.35
N ILE A 376 -20.24 3.40 12.50
CA ILE A 376 -20.84 2.07 12.68
C ILE A 376 -21.98 2.15 13.70
N SER A 377 -22.95 1.27 13.56
CA SER A 377 -23.88 0.93 14.65
C SER A 377 -23.51 -0.44 15.22
N LEU A 378 -23.61 -0.61 16.52
CA LEU A 378 -23.07 -1.75 17.24
C LEU A 378 -23.95 -2.18 18.39
N ASN A 379 -24.19 -3.50 18.52
CA ASN A 379 -24.69 -4.11 19.73
C ASN A 379 -23.63 -3.97 20.85
N SER A 380 -23.93 -3.17 21.87
CA SER A 380 -22.98 -2.83 22.95
C SER A 380 -22.38 -4.05 23.67
N LYS A 381 -23.13 -5.15 23.73
CA LYS A 381 -22.68 -6.42 24.36
C LYS A 381 -21.53 -7.09 23.55
N LYS A 382 -21.35 -6.74 22.28
CA LYS A 382 -20.33 -7.32 21.40
C LYS A 382 -19.07 -6.46 21.28
N LEU A 383 -19.02 -5.27 21.86
CA LEU A 383 -17.91 -4.33 21.71
C LEU A 383 -16.54 -4.96 22.04
N ILE A 384 -16.43 -5.61 23.21
CA ILE A 384 -15.16 -6.21 23.67
C ILE A 384 -14.73 -7.33 22.72
N LEU A 385 -15.65 -8.21 22.33
CA LEU A 385 -15.37 -9.28 21.39
C LEU A 385 -14.88 -8.74 20.05
N LEU A 386 -15.56 -7.77 19.48
CA LEU A 386 -15.20 -7.16 18.19
C LEU A 386 -13.84 -6.45 18.26
N GLN A 387 -13.50 -5.77 19.35
CA GLN A 387 -12.17 -5.17 19.54
C GLN A 387 -11.06 -6.24 19.58
N GLN A 388 -11.32 -7.40 20.13
CA GLN A 388 -10.37 -8.51 20.15
C GLN A 388 -10.24 -9.20 18.79
N LEU A 389 -11.33 -9.31 18.03
CA LEU A 389 -11.34 -9.88 16.68
C LEU A 389 -10.67 -8.96 15.65
N PHE A 390 -10.82 -7.64 15.82
CA PHE A 390 -10.29 -6.63 14.91
C PHE A 390 -9.36 -5.63 15.65
N PRO A 391 -8.20 -6.09 16.17
CA PRO A 391 -7.27 -5.21 16.88
C PRO A 391 -6.59 -4.22 15.93
N LYS A 392 -6.00 -3.17 16.49
CA LYS A 392 -5.09 -2.24 15.79
C LYS A 392 -3.92 -3.02 15.21
N SER A 393 -3.46 -2.63 14.03
CA SER A 393 -2.40 -3.30 13.28
C SER A 393 -1.22 -2.39 12.99
N ASN A 394 -0.09 -3.01 12.62
CA ASN A 394 1.11 -2.32 12.17
C ASN A 394 1.16 -2.36 10.64
N ASN A 395 0.73 -1.27 10.01
CA ASN A 395 0.60 -1.15 8.57
C ASN A 395 1.80 -0.41 7.99
N PHE A 396 2.31 -0.91 6.87
CA PHE A 396 3.36 -0.24 6.11
C PHE A 396 3.37 -0.73 4.66
N PHE A 397 2.60 -0.08 3.83
CA PHE A 397 2.54 -0.43 2.41
C PHE A 397 3.53 0.40 1.61
N HIS A 398 4.69 -0.17 1.34
CA HIS A 398 5.81 0.50 0.66
C HIS A 398 6.01 -0.05 -0.75
N GLU A 399 5.02 0.22 -1.62
CA GLU A 399 5.05 -0.12 -3.04
C GLU A 399 4.64 1.07 -3.90
N PHE A 400 4.88 0.94 -5.20
CA PHE A 400 4.50 1.94 -6.20
C PHE A 400 3.92 1.24 -7.43
N PHE A 401 2.77 1.73 -7.91
CA PHE A 401 2.11 1.25 -9.12
C PHE A 401 1.22 2.31 -9.76
#